data_9bc502270e83af4156c5da46473a0e36
#
_entry.id   9bc502270e83af4156c5da46473a0e36
#
_cell.length_a   1.000
_cell.length_b   1.000
_cell.length_c   1.000
_cell.angle_alpha   90.00
_cell.angle_beta   90.00
_cell.angle_gamma   90.00
#
_symmetry.space_group_name_H-M   'P 1'
#
loop_
_entity.id
_entity.type
_entity.pdbx_description
1 polymer ?
#
loop_
_entity_poly.entity_id
_entity_poly.type
_entity_poly.pdbx_seq_one_letter_code
_entity_poly.pdbx_strand_id
1 'polypeptide(L)'
;METRTLNRALRRGVIVGGAMLAVTTASAFAVITPPPNQSSVPMAPRLQWDPNFGYCGETSMIMAGMRFGQYTSQWTARRLASARTNQTLEASQLLLGVSPPDGNAVTAAAGMRLNIVSYDSAQPSDTPGYLAWIKQHVVQGDSVTIGMLTNMGILGQDSPGDSEYDHIVPVIRVSSEQPLDAANAGTYFPTDTLTINDLETPRGNTPDNPAGSTLYTYRFDTVQKTRRQANRGTGPANLYSVLKANGADGSNYAVAVTGVTDASPGGPYVIPVAVTSSRNNEGLPTTDPMRTPPRAKSMTLTVTVSIPDSTKEYRLYEYTNFKAVPRGSFNAAAKSSPRNVARIWDIPAGTGPEYSLRLPGLSTAGTYVFRAVPTSAP
;
A
#
# COMPACT_ATOMS: atom_id res chain seq x y z
N MET A 1 6.09 -50.28 16.38
CA MET A 1 6.56 -51.10 15.25
C MET A 1 5.35 -51.92 14.76
N GLU A 2 4.52 -51.33 13.92
CA GLU A 2 3.43 -52.02 13.22
C GLU A 2 3.21 -51.33 11.89
N THR A 3 3.58 -52.03 10.85
CA THR A 3 3.40 -51.71 9.44
C THR A 3 1.98 -52.04 9.03
N ARG A 4 1.21 -51.06 8.56
CA ARG A 4 -0.08 -51.31 7.88
C ARG A 4 0.07 -51.16 6.37
N THR A 5 -0.07 -52.30 5.73
CA THR A 5 -0.13 -52.53 4.28
C THR A 5 -1.45 -51.97 3.70
N LEU A 6 -1.40 -51.13 2.68
CA LEU A 6 -2.57 -50.68 1.93
C LEU A 6 -2.82 -51.61 0.71
N ASN A 7 -3.98 -52.28 0.72
CA ASN A 7 -4.50 -53.07 -0.38
C ASN A 7 -5.08 -52.18 -1.49
N ARG A 8 -4.53 -52.31 -2.70
CA ARG A 8 -5.09 -51.75 -3.94
C ARG A 8 -6.19 -52.66 -4.45
N ALA A 9 -7.43 -52.15 -4.55
CA ALA A 9 -8.50 -52.76 -5.29
C ALA A 9 -8.71 -52.02 -6.61
N LEU A 10 -8.33 -52.63 -7.74
CA LEU A 10 -8.66 -52.20 -9.08
C LEU A 10 -10.15 -52.53 -9.36
N ARG A 11 -10.98 -51.55 -9.58
CA ARG A 11 -12.30 -51.72 -10.23
C ARG A 11 -12.23 -51.16 -11.65
N ARG A 12 -12.38 -52.03 -12.61
CA ARG A 12 -12.63 -51.71 -14.04
C ARG A 12 -14.08 -51.20 -14.14
N GLY A 13 -14.27 -49.96 -14.50
CA GLY A 13 -15.56 -49.38 -14.86
C GLY A 13 -15.61 -49.12 -16.37
N VAL A 14 -16.64 -49.60 -16.98
CA VAL A 14 -16.96 -49.48 -18.42
C VAL A 14 -17.27 -48.00 -18.72
N ILE A 15 -16.60 -47.44 -19.72
CA ILE A 15 -16.85 -46.07 -20.20
C ILE A 15 -17.92 -46.17 -21.30
N VAL A 16 -19.12 -45.68 -21.02
CA VAL A 16 -20.13 -45.38 -22.04
C VAL A 16 -19.88 -43.93 -22.47
N GLY A 17 -19.43 -43.78 -23.72
CA GLY A 17 -19.16 -42.47 -24.30
C GLY A 17 -20.46 -41.74 -24.66
N GLY A 18 -20.82 -40.75 -23.83
CA GLY A 18 -21.78 -39.72 -24.21
C GLY A 18 -21.02 -38.45 -24.58
N ALA A 19 -21.01 -38.08 -25.85
CA ALA A 19 -20.46 -36.81 -26.32
C ALA A 19 -21.39 -35.67 -25.84
N MET A 20 -21.09 -35.07 -24.71
CA MET A 20 -21.64 -33.76 -24.33
C MET A 20 -20.90 -32.68 -25.10
N LEU A 21 -21.58 -32.04 -26.05
CA LEU A 21 -21.15 -30.80 -26.64
C LEU A 21 -21.18 -29.73 -25.51
N ALA A 22 -20.04 -29.49 -24.87
CA ALA A 22 -19.89 -28.36 -23.98
C ALA A 22 -19.79 -27.08 -24.83
N VAL A 23 -20.91 -26.38 -24.98
CA VAL A 23 -20.89 -25.00 -25.47
C VAL A 23 -20.22 -24.15 -24.37
N THR A 24 -18.93 -23.97 -24.48
CA THR A 24 -18.20 -22.98 -23.69
C THR A 24 -18.55 -21.62 -24.23
N THR A 25 -19.55 -20.96 -23.66
CA THR A 25 -19.69 -19.52 -23.79
C THR A 25 -18.50 -18.88 -23.08
N ALA A 26 -17.47 -18.54 -23.83
CA ALA A 26 -16.42 -17.68 -23.37
C ALA A 26 -17.08 -16.33 -23.07
N SER A 27 -17.33 -16.04 -21.80
CA SER A 27 -17.70 -14.69 -21.37
C SER A 27 -16.51 -13.79 -21.72
N ALA A 28 -16.67 -12.99 -22.77
CA ALA A 28 -15.71 -11.96 -23.10
C ALA A 28 -15.72 -10.96 -21.92
N PHE A 29 -14.69 -11.01 -21.10
CA PHE A 29 -14.51 -10.01 -20.05
C PHE A 29 -14.23 -8.68 -20.74
N ALA A 30 -15.11 -7.71 -20.53
CA ALA A 30 -14.91 -6.37 -21.03
C ALA A 30 -13.68 -5.77 -20.35
N VAL A 31 -12.65 -5.51 -21.13
CA VAL A 31 -11.52 -4.69 -20.66
C VAL A 31 -12.09 -3.35 -20.26
N ILE A 32 -11.96 -2.98 -18.98
CA ILE A 32 -12.42 -1.68 -18.50
C ILE A 32 -11.51 -0.63 -19.13
N THR A 33 -12.01 0.11 -20.10
CA THR A 33 -11.33 1.30 -20.61
C THR A 33 -11.46 2.38 -19.55
N PRO A 34 -10.35 2.88 -18.97
CA PRO A 34 -10.43 3.93 -17.96
C PRO A 34 -11.07 5.19 -18.53
N PRO A 35 -11.90 5.91 -17.74
CA PRO A 35 -12.41 7.22 -18.11
C PRO A 35 -11.29 8.23 -18.44
N PRO A 36 -11.58 9.29 -19.22
CA PRO A 36 -10.56 10.17 -19.79
C PRO A 36 -9.81 11.03 -18.76
N ASN A 37 -10.48 11.42 -17.67
CA ASN A 37 -9.83 12.23 -16.63
C ASN A 37 -9.21 11.29 -15.59
N GLN A 38 -7.89 11.42 -15.38
CA GLN A 38 -7.16 10.53 -14.48
C GLN A 38 -6.29 11.32 -13.52
N SER A 39 -6.23 10.86 -12.27
CA SER A 39 -5.23 11.26 -11.30
C SER A 39 -4.49 10.03 -10.80
N SER A 40 -3.17 10.13 -10.74
CA SER A 40 -2.30 9.02 -10.32
C SER A 40 -1.35 9.46 -9.22
N VAL A 41 -1.17 8.57 -8.25
CA VAL A 41 -0.18 8.72 -7.19
C VAL A 41 0.89 7.67 -7.44
N PRO A 42 2.04 8.05 -8.01
CA PRO A 42 3.10 7.09 -8.30
C PRO A 42 3.69 6.54 -7.00
N MET A 43 3.48 5.28 -6.76
CA MET A 43 4.10 4.54 -5.66
C MET A 43 4.92 3.40 -6.23
N ALA A 44 6.19 3.30 -5.83
CA ALA A 44 7.06 2.22 -6.26
C ALA A 44 6.48 0.87 -5.81
N PRO A 45 6.22 -0.09 -6.72
CA PRO A 45 5.60 -1.36 -6.36
C PRO A 45 6.50 -2.14 -5.42
N ARG A 46 5.89 -2.69 -4.37
CA ARG A 46 6.55 -3.58 -3.42
C ARG A 46 5.67 -4.80 -3.19
N LEU A 47 6.31 -5.90 -2.83
CA LEU A 47 5.65 -7.16 -2.49
C LEU A 47 5.85 -7.45 -1.00
N GLN A 48 4.84 -8.01 -0.37
CA GLN A 48 4.99 -8.54 0.98
C GLN A 48 5.86 -9.81 0.94
N TRP A 49 6.32 -10.24 2.12
CA TRP A 49 7.12 -11.45 2.22
C TRP A 49 6.34 -12.70 1.83
N ASP A 50 7.07 -13.67 1.35
CA ASP A 50 6.57 -15.01 1.12
C ASP A 50 7.28 -15.99 2.12
N PRO A 51 6.57 -16.72 2.98
CA PRO A 51 5.13 -16.77 3.16
C PRO A 51 4.57 -15.47 3.74
N ASN A 52 3.33 -15.16 3.37
CA ASN A 52 2.64 -13.98 3.81
C ASN A 52 2.17 -14.11 5.27
N PHE A 53 2.82 -13.38 6.16
CA PHE A 53 2.39 -13.25 7.56
C PHE A 53 1.52 -12.01 7.80
N GLY A 54 0.74 -11.61 6.79
CA GLY A 54 -0.13 -10.45 6.87
C GLY A 54 0.63 -9.12 6.89
N TYR A 55 1.63 -8.95 6.04
CA TYR A 55 2.42 -7.72 5.93
C TYR A 55 1.87 -6.72 4.89
N CYS A 56 0.63 -6.86 4.47
CA CYS A 56 0.04 -5.98 3.46
C CYS A 56 -0.05 -4.52 3.93
N GLY A 57 -0.46 -4.28 5.17
CA GLY A 57 -0.54 -2.94 5.75
C GLY A 57 0.83 -2.28 5.86
N GLU A 58 1.84 -3.00 6.36
CA GLU A 58 3.22 -2.54 6.44
C GLU A 58 3.78 -2.20 5.07
N THR A 59 3.57 -3.07 4.09
CA THR A 59 4.07 -2.86 2.73
C THR A 59 3.43 -1.63 2.09
N SER A 60 2.11 -1.45 2.24
CA SER A 60 1.38 -0.26 1.78
C SER A 60 1.91 1.03 2.44
N MET A 61 2.13 1.01 3.74
CA MET A 61 2.66 2.17 4.47
C MET A 61 4.10 2.50 4.06
N ILE A 62 4.93 1.50 3.77
CA ILE A 62 6.28 1.71 3.24
C ILE A 62 6.22 2.34 1.85
N MET A 63 5.32 1.87 0.96
CA MET A 63 5.14 2.46 -0.36
C MET A 63 4.75 3.94 -0.27
N ALA A 64 3.83 4.27 0.63
CA ALA A 64 3.49 5.67 0.94
C ALA A 64 4.71 6.43 1.47
N GLY A 65 5.45 5.87 2.42
CA GLY A 65 6.67 6.48 2.96
C GLY A 65 7.74 6.75 1.90
N MET A 66 7.91 5.83 0.94
CA MET A 66 8.88 6.00 -0.15
C MET A 66 8.56 7.22 -1.04
N ARG A 67 7.29 7.54 -1.20
CA ARG A 67 6.87 8.77 -1.88
C ARG A 67 7.27 10.05 -1.13
N PHE A 68 7.45 9.95 0.18
CA PHE A 68 7.86 11.04 1.06
C PHE A 68 9.31 10.93 1.52
N GLY A 69 10.16 10.34 0.69
CA GLY A 69 11.61 10.32 0.90
C GLY A 69 12.09 9.38 1.99
N GLN A 70 11.40 8.27 2.25
CA GLN A 70 11.83 7.35 3.29
C GLN A 70 11.58 5.89 2.94
N TYR A 71 12.51 5.03 3.35
CA TYR A 71 12.44 3.58 3.22
C TYR A 71 12.63 2.93 4.58
N THR A 72 11.87 1.89 4.86
CA THR A 72 12.11 0.99 5.99
C THR A 72 11.70 -0.43 5.63
N SER A 73 12.11 -1.42 6.44
CA SER A 73 11.70 -2.80 6.25
C SER A 73 10.28 -3.04 6.78
N GLN A 74 9.60 -4.05 6.21
CA GLN A 74 8.27 -4.48 6.66
C GLN A 74 8.29 -4.87 8.14
N TRP A 75 9.32 -5.58 8.57
CA TRP A 75 9.51 -5.97 9.96
C TRP A 75 9.65 -4.74 10.89
N THR A 76 10.36 -3.69 10.46
CA THR A 76 10.47 -2.44 11.21
C THR A 76 9.14 -1.69 11.24
N ALA A 77 8.41 -1.63 10.12
CA ALA A 77 7.09 -1.00 10.06
C ALA A 77 6.12 -1.67 11.03
N ARG A 78 6.07 -3.01 11.08
CA ARG A 78 5.27 -3.76 12.05
C ARG A 78 5.65 -3.43 13.49
N ARG A 79 6.92 -3.37 13.80
CA ARG A 79 7.37 -2.98 15.15
C ARG A 79 7.02 -1.54 15.53
N LEU A 80 6.88 -0.66 14.57
CA LEU A 80 6.37 0.70 14.82
C LEU A 80 4.88 0.71 15.09
N ALA A 81 4.12 -0.14 14.39
CA ALA A 81 2.68 -0.32 14.59
C ALA A 81 2.37 -0.99 15.94
N SER A 82 3.10 -2.05 16.27
CA SER A 82 2.80 -2.96 17.38
C SER A 82 4.07 -3.33 18.16
N ALA A 83 4.64 -2.35 18.85
CA ALA A 83 5.84 -2.55 19.66
C ALA A 83 5.59 -3.55 20.80
N ARG A 84 6.55 -4.46 21.00
CA ARG A 84 6.55 -5.46 22.09
C ARG A 84 5.50 -6.56 21.98
N THR A 85 4.79 -6.68 20.88
CA THR A 85 3.87 -7.77 20.63
C THR A 85 4.53 -8.89 19.86
N ASN A 86 3.88 -10.05 19.85
CA ASN A 86 4.28 -11.16 19.04
C ASN A 86 4.01 -10.84 17.54
N GLN A 87 5.05 -10.76 16.73
CA GLN A 87 4.98 -10.33 15.34
C GLN A 87 4.22 -11.28 14.39
N THR A 88 3.83 -12.47 14.86
CA THR A 88 3.00 -13.41 14.07
C THR A 88 1.53 -13.34 14.41
N LEU A 89 1.15 -12.63 15.47
CA LEU A 89 -0.26 -12.49 15.80
C LEU A 89 -0.90 -11.47 14.86
N GLU A 90 -2.13 -11.71 14.49
CA GLU A 90 -2.95 -10.79 13.71
C GLU A 90 -3.01 -9.40 14.36
N ALA A 91 -3.19 -9.35 15.67
CA ALA A 91 -3.14 -8.12 16.45
C ALA A 91 -1.82 -7.33 16.37
N SER A 92 -0.76 -7.92 15.80
CA SER A 92 0.52 -7.24 15.56
C SER A 92 0.62 -6.61 14.18
N GLN A 93 -0.24 -6.99 13.26
CA GLN A 93 -0.26 -6.47 11.89
C GLN A 93 -0.56 -4.97 11.89
N LEU A 94 -0.12 -4.28 10.86
CA LEU A 94 -0.55 -2.91 10.63
C LEU A 94 -1.96 -2.93 10.06
N LEU A 95 -2.94 -2.58 10.89
CA LEU A 95 -4.36 -2.50 10.56
C LEU A 95 -4.79 -1.03 10.39
N LEU A 96 -5.79 -0.80 9.53
CA LEU A 96 -6.18 0.55 9.09
C LEU A 96 -7.10 1.30 10.07
N GLY A 97 -7.63 0.68 11.09
CA GLY A 97 -8.48 1.34 12.09
C GLY A 97 -7.76 2.45 12.85
N VAL A 98 -8.55 3.31 13.50
CA VAL A 98 -8.05 4.50 14.20
C VAL A 98 -7.38 4.13 15.52
N SER A 99 -7.90 3.13 16.22
CA SER A 99 -7.41 2.70 17.54
C SER A 99 -7.60 1.19 17.75
N PRO A 100 -6.76 0.58 18.61
CA PRO A 100 -6.95 -0.83 18.96
C PRO A 100 -8.34 -1.13 19.57
N PRO A 101 -8.95 -2.29 19.25
CA PRO A 101 -8.38 -3.37 18.44
C PRO A 101 -8.46 -3.15 16.91
N ASP A 102 -9.21 -2.15 16.44
CA ASP A 102 -9.58 -1.99 15.03
C ASP A 102 -8.42 -1.50 14.15
N GLY A 103 -7.33 -0.98 14.76
CA GLY A 103 -6.15 -0.61 13.98
C GLY A 103 -5.04 0.08 14.76
N ASN A 104 -3.91 0.24 14.09
CA ASN A 104 -2.70 0.85 14.62
C ASN A 104 -1.93 1.67 13.56
N ALA A 105 -2.56 1.97 12.42
CA ALA A 105 -1.96 2.75 11.35
C ALA A 105 -1.51 4.14 11.82
N VAL A 106 -2.27 4.78 12.72
CA VAL A 106 -1.89 6.06 13.34
C VAL A 106 -0.58 5.94 14.10
N THR A 107 -0.41 4.86 14.87
CA THR A 107 0.82 4.59 15.62
C THR A 107 2.01 4.36 14.70
N ALA A 108 1.83 3.57 13.63
CA ALA A 108 2.86 3.32 12.64
C ALA A 108 3.27 4.60 11.92
N ALA A 109 2.31 5.39 11.46
CA ALA A 109 2.54 6.65 10.76
C ALA A 109 3.29 7.66 11.65
N ALA A 110 2.87 7.81 12.92
CA ALA A 110 3.58 8.66 13.88
C ALA A 110 5.03 8.19 14.08
N GLY A 111 5.26 6.87 14.19
CA GLY A 111 6.59 6.28 14.27
C GLY A 111 7.43 6.52 13.03
N MET A 112 6.82 6.55 11.85
CA MET A 112 7.44 6.85 10.56
C MET A 112 7.48 8.35 10.22
N ARG A 113 7.03 9.22 11.09
CA ARG A 113 6.98 10.67 10.83
C ARG A 113 6.11 11.04 9.62
N LEU A 114 5.00 10.34 9.43
CA LEU A 114 4.02 10.62 8.39
C LEU A 114 2.78 11.30 8.98
N ASN A 115 2.25 12.26 8.24
CA ASN A 115 0.91 12.80 8.48
C ASN A 115 -0.12 11.91 7.80
N ILE A 116 -1.17 11.55 8.52
CA ILE A 116 -2.25 10.75 7.96
C ILE A 116 -3.62 11.36 8.29
N VAL A 117 -4.57 11.05 7.42
CA VAL A 117 -6.00 11.20 7.64
C VAL A 117 -6.61 9.82 7.48
N SER A 118 -7.40 9.38 8.48
CA SER A 118 -8.11 8.11 8.42
C SER A 118 -9.55 8.35 7.97
N TYR A 119 -10.08 7.46 7.14
CA TYR A 119 -11.52 7.35 6.96
C TYR A 119 -12.07 6.65 8.21
N ASP A 120 -12.86 7.38 8.98
CA ASP A 120 -13.40 6.85 10.22
C ASP A 120 -14.59 5.93 9.92
N SER A 121 -14.42 4.67 10.28
CA SER A 121 -15.40 3.63 10.11
C SER A 121 -16.57 3.67 11.12
N ALA A 122 -16.52 4.54 12.11
CA ALA A 122 -17.57 4.66 13.13
C ALA A 122 -18.90 5.18 12.55
N GLN A 123 -18.88 5.69 11.32
CA GLN A 123 -20.11 6.02 10.58
C GLN A 123 -20.60 4.76 9.85
N PRO A 124 -21.94 4.56 9.79
CA PRO A 124 -22.49 3.49 8.98
C PRO A 124 -21.93 3.60 7.57
N SER A 125 -21.49 2.49 7.01
CA SER A 125 -20.72 2.38 5.78
C SER A 125 -21.42 3.04 4.58
N ASP A 126 -21.34 4.34 4.48
CA ASP A 126 -21.67 5.05 3.25
C ASP A 126 -20.58 4.76 2.22
N THR A 127 -20.72 3.65 1.50
CA THR A 127 -19.74 3.26 0.50
C THR A 127 -19.57 4.28 -0.63
N PRO A 128 -20.61 4.98 -1.12
CA PRO A 128 -20.44 6.13 -2.00
C PRO A 128 -19.53 7.21 -1.40
N GLY A 129 -19.75 7.60 -0.16
CA GLY A 129 -18.89 8.57 0.54
C GLY A 129 -17.45 8.06 0.73
N TYR A 130 -17.29 6.79 1.06
CA TYR A 130 -15.98 6.15 1.16
C TYR A 130 -15.19 6.20 -0.15
N LEU A 131 -15.82 5.81 -1.27
CA LEU A 131 -15.19 5.84 -2.59
C LEU A 131 -14.92 7.27 -3.08
N ALA A 132 -15.81 8.22 -2.77
CA ALA A 132 -15.58 9.64 -3.05
C ALA A 132 -14.41 10.21 -2.23
N TRP A 133 -14.28 9.82 -0.96
CA TRP A 133 -13.15 10.19 -0.11
C TRP A 133 -11.83 9.66 -0.67
N ILE A 134 -11.78 8.40 -1.10
CA ILE A 134 -10.60 7.81 -1.76
C ILE A 134 -10.22 8.64 -2.99
N LYS A 135 -11.20 8.93 -3.86
CA LYS A 135 -10.98 9.74 -5.06
C LYS A 135 -10.42 11.10 -4.71
N GLN A 136 -11.03 11.80 -3.76
CA GLN A 136 -10.59 13.13 -3.33
C GLN A 136 -9.14 13.15 -2.91
N HIS A 137 -8.71 12.22 -2.05
CA HIS A 137 -7.34 12.16 -1.58
C HIS A 137 -6.33 11.80 -2.68
N VAL A 138 -6.68 10.88 -3.59
CA VAL A 138 -5.83 10.58 -4.75
C VAL A 138 -5.69 11.79 -5.68
N VAL A 139 -6.77 12.55 -5.89
CA VAL A 139 -6.73 13.80 -6.69
C VAL A 139 -5.88 14.87 -6.02
N GLN A 140 -5.91 14.96 -4.69
CA GLN A 140 -5.04 15.86 -3.90
C GLN A 140 -3.57 15.42 -3.91
N GLY A 141 -3.28 14.22 -4.42
CA GLY A 141 -1.93 13.67 -4.49
C GLY A 141 -1.51 12.93 -3.23
N ASP A 142 -2.42 12.59 -2.35
CA ASP A 142 -2.15 11.80 -1.15
C ASP A 142 -1.96 10.32 -1.48
N SER A 143 -1.16 9.62 -0.68
CA SER A 143 -0.98 8.17 -0.82
C SER A 143 -2.05 7.44 -0.03
N VAL A 144 -3.05 6.91 -0.74
CA VAL A 144 -4.22 6.25 -0.13
C VAL A 144 -3.99 4.75 -0.03
N THR A 145 -4.28 4.19 1.14
CA THR A 145 -4.28 2.75 1.41
C THR A 145 -5.64 2.34 1.92
N ILE A 146 -6.19 1.24 1.41
CA ILE A 146 -7.55 0.78 1.68
C ILE A 146 -7.58 -0.68 2.11
N GLY A 147 -8.57 -1.03 2.94
CA GLY A 147 -8.95 -2.41 3.21
C GLY A 147 -9.83 -2.96 2.11
N MET A 148 -9.57 -4.19 1.67
CA MET A 148 -10.33 -4.89 0.63
C MET A 148 -10.79 -6.25 1.14
N LEU A 149 -11.99 -6.65 0.71
CA LEU A 149 -12.44 -8.02 0.83
C LEU A 149 -11.88 -8.84 -0.32
N THR A 150 -11.40 -10.05 -0.02
CA THR A 150 -11.04 -11.02 -1.05
C THR A 150 -12.23 -11.89 -1.40
N ASN A 151 -12.42 -12.12 -2.68
CA ASN A 151 -13.48 -13.00 -3.16
C ASN A 151 -12.91 -14.42 -3.36
N MET A 152 -13.75 -15.43 -3.21
CA MET A 152 -13.41 -16.83 -3.54
C MET A 152 -12.49 -17.53 -2.54
N GLY A 153 -12.45 -17.12 -1.28
CA GLY A 153 -11.72 -17.82 -0.22
C GLY A 153 -10.20 -17.91 -0.45
N ILE A 154 -9.61 -16.89 -1.08
CA ILE A 154 -8.20 -16.90 -1.47
C ILE A 154 -7.26 -16.91 -0.27
N LEU A 155 -7.64 -16.24 0.83
CA LEU A 155 -6.84 -16.15 2.04
C LEU A 155 -7.30 -17.14 3.13
N GLY A 156 -8.16 -18.08 2.80
CA GLY A 156 -8.67 -19.07 3.74
C GLY A 156 -10.19 -19.01 3.88
N GLN A 157 -10.71 -19.78 4.84
CA GLN A 157 -12.14 -19.74 5.17
C GLN A 157 -12.36 -18.68 6.24
N ASP A 158 -12.83 -17.52 5.81
CA ASP A 158 -13.32 -16.55 6.77
C ASP A 158 -14.54 -17.07 7.49
N SER A 159 -14.59 -16.87 8.79
CA SER A 159 -15.74 -17.25 9.60
C SER A 159 -16.98 -16.48 9.12
N PRO A 160 -18.14 -17.12 9.03
CA PRO A 160 -19.38 -16.40 8.77
C PRO A 160 -19.58 -15.31 9.83
N GLY A 161 -19.71 -14.05 9.38
CA GLY A 161 -19.88 -12.91 10.26
C GLY A 161 -18.60 -12.14 10.58
N ASP A 162 -17.45 -12.54 10.07
CA ASP A 162 -16.26 -11.70 10.07
C ASP A 162 -16.57 -10.41 9.28
N SER A 163 -16.45 -9.28 9.96
CA SER A 163 -16.80 -7.96 9.44
C SER A 163 -15.60 -7.18 8.93
N GLU A 164 -14.41 -7.77 9.00
CA GLU A 164 -13.17 -7.09 8.67
C GLU A 164 -12.72 -7.35 7.23
N TYR A 165 -11.84 -6.50 6.74
CA TYR A 165 -11.19 -6.68 5.44
C TYR A 165 -10.11 -7.77 5.53
N ASP A 166 -9.84 -8.43 4.41
CA ASP A 166 -8.86 -9.51 4.32
C ASP A 166 -7.49 -9.03 3.87
N HIS A 167 -7.45 -7.92 3.15
CA HIS A 167 -6.24 -7.43 2.50
C HIS A 167 -6.16 -5.92 2.53
N ILE A 168 -4.94 -5.39 2.61
CA ILE A 168 -4.66 -3.95 2.60
C ILE A 168 -3.83 -3.62 1.38
N VAL A 169 -4.30 -2.69 0.55
CA VAL A 169 -3.66 -2.35 -0.71
C VAL A 169 -3.61 -0.84 -0.96
N PRO A 170 -2.57 -0.33 -1.64
CA PRO A 170 -2.51 1.06 -2.05
C PRO A 170 -3.37 1.31 -3.30
N VAL A 171 -4.04 2.46 -3.32
CA VAL A 171 -4.72 3.00 -4.50
C VAL A 171 -3.73 3.88 -5.23
N ILE A 172 -3.44 3.54 -6.49
CA ILE A 172 -2.43 4.25 -7.29
C ILE A 172 -3.03 5.16 -8.35
N ARG A 173 -4.32 5.01 -8.66
CA ARG A 173 -5.01 5.82 -9.66
C ARG A 173 -6.51 5.86 -9.41
N VAL A 174 -7.10 6.99 -9.75
CA VAL A 174 -8.54 7.14 -9.96
C VAL A 174 -8.80 7.74 -11.34
N SER A 175 -9.96 7.41 -11.94
CA SER A 175 -10.36 7.97 -13.22
C SER A 175 -11.85 8.30 -13.19
N SER A 176 -12.25 9.33 -13.92
CA SER A 176 -13.63 9.82 -13.98
C SER A 176 -14.00 10.30 -15.38
N GLU A 177 -15.24 10.20 -15.75
CA GLU A 177 -15.81 10.84 -16.92
C GLU A 177 -15.93 12.37 -16.70
N GLN A 178 -16.02 12.78 -15.43
CA GLN A 178 -16.09 14.18 -15.03
C GLN A 178 -14.67 14.75 -14.82
N PRO A 179 -14.47 16.07 -15.00
CA PRO A 179 -13.21 16.71 -14.62
C PRO A 179 -12.86 16.41 -13.16
N LEU A 180 -11.59 16.10 -12.88
CA LEU A 180 -11.08 15.85 -11.52
C LEU A 180 -10.66 17.18 -10.85
N ASP A 181 -11.58 18.12 -10.79
CA ASP A 181 -11.43 19.43 -10.14
C ASP A 181 -12.00 19.40 -8.70
N ALA A 182 -11.92 20.53 -8.02
CA ALA A 182 -12.40 20.67 -6.64
C ALA A 182 -13.89 20.38 -6.47
N ALA A 183 -14.71 20.56 -7.51
CA ALA A 183 -16.16 20.31 -7.45
C ALA A 183 -16.47 18.81 -7.54
N ASN A 184 -15.68 18.07 -8.29
CA ASN A 184 -15.98 16.66 -8.60
C ASN A 184 -15.10 15.67 -7.85
N ALA A 185 -13.93 16.08 -7.34
CA ALA A 185 -12.99 15.20 -6.65
C ALA A 185 -13.64 14.46 -5.46
N GLY A 186 -14.46 15.15 -4.66
CA GLY A 186 -15.18 14.60 -3.51
C GLY A 186 -16.58 14.06 -3.84
N THR A 187 -16.95 13.91 -5.11
CA THR A 187 -18.28 13.47 -5.52
C THR A 187 -18.23 12.04 -6.06
N TYR A 188 -19.14 11.19 -5.61
CA TYR A 188 -19.29 9.82 -6.11
C TYR A 188 -19.97 9.81 -7.48
N PHE A 189 -19.33 9.17 -8.46
CA PHE A 189 -19.95 8.80 -9.73
C PHE A 189 -19.83 7.29 -9.92
N PRO A 190 -20.91 6.55 -10.23
CA PRO A 190 -20.86 5.09 -10.35
C PRO A 190 -19.88 4.58 -11.38
N THR A 191 -19.61 5.37 -12.44
CA THR A 191 -18.70 5.03 -13.53
C THR A 191 -17.24 5.32 -13.24
N ASP A 192 -16.94 6.06 -12.16
CA ASP A 192 -15.56 6.30 -11.74
C ASP A 192 -14.85 4.98 -11.48
N THR A 193 -13.53 4.99 -11.64
CA THR A 193 -12.72 3.80 -11.39
C THR A 193 -11.64 4.08 -10.37
N LEU A 194 -11.27 3.05 -9.62
CA LEU A 194 -10.03 3.01 -8.84
C LEU A 194 -9.11 1.90 -9.37
N THR A 195 -7.81 2.16 -9.34
CA THR A 195 -6.78 1.15 -9.63
C THR A 195 -5.96 0.94 -8.37
N ILE A 196 -5.92 -0.30 -7.91
CA ILE A 196 -5.09 -0.73 -6.79
C ILE A 196 -3.84 -1.45 -7.28
N ASN A 197 -2.83 -1.50 -6.44
CA ASN A 197 -1.66 -2.35 -6.63
C ASN A 197 -1.69 -3.47 -5.59
N ASP A 198 -1.87 -4.70 -6.05
CA ASP A 198 -1.77 -5.88 -5.20
C ASP A 198 -0.33 -6.08 -4.75
N LEU A 199 -0.14 -6.35 -3.48
CA LEU A 199 1.17 -6.49 -2.82
C LEU A 199 1.65 -7.94 -2.78
N GLU A 200 0.89 -8.85 -3.36
CA GLU A 200 1.25 -10.25 -3.52
C GLU A 200 1.92 -10.53 -4.87
N THR A 201 2.41 -11.74 -5.02
CA THR A 201 2.89 -12.21 -6.32
C THR A 201 1.72 -12.22 -7.31
N PRO A 202 1.93 -11.78 -8.57
CA PRO A 202 0.88 -11.83 -9.58
C PRO A 202 0.23 -13.21 -9.65
N ARG A 203 -1.08 -13.28 -9.48
CA ARG A 203 -1.85 -14.53 -9.44
C ARG A 203 -2.19 -15.08 -10.83
N GLY A 204 -1.46 -14.67 -11.85
CA GLY A 204 -1.72 -15.06 -13.24
C GLY A 204 -2.88 -14.30 -13.88
N ASN A 205 -3.37 -14.76 -15.00
CA ASN A 205 -4.48 -14.14 -15.71
C ASN A 205 -5.79 -14.39 -14.96
N THR A 206 -6.40 -13.33 -14.47
CA THR A 206 -7.76 -13.33 -13.91
C THR A 206 -8.66 -12.46 -14.78
N PRO A 207 -9.99 -12.60 -14.68
CA PRO A 207 -10.92 -11.79 -15.49
C PRO A 207 -10.74 -10.28 -15.32
N ASP A 208 -10.40 -9.84 -14.12
CA ASP A 208 -10.17 -8.44 -13.74
C ASP A 208 -8.69 -8.03 -13.85
N ASN A 209 -7.80 -8.98 -14.19
CA ASN A 209 -6.39 -8.75 -14.47
C ASN A 209 -5.86 -9.73 -15.52
N PRO A 210 -6.29 -9.61 -16.78
CA PRO A 210 -5.92 -10.54 -17.84
C PRO A 210 -4.43 -10.56 -18.21
N ALA A 211 -3.71 -9.49 -17.87
CA ALA A 211 -2.27 -9.37 -18.13
C ALA A 211 -1.40 -10.02 -17.05
N GLY A 212 -1.99 -10.53 -15.95
CA GLY A 212 -1.23 -11.08 -14.83
C GLY A 212 -0.34 -10.06 -14.12
N SER A 213 -0.71 -8.77 -14.17
CA SER A 213 0.01 -7.71 -13.46
C SER A 213 -0.41 -7.67 -11.98
N THR A 214 0.24 -6.81 -11.20
CA THR A 214 -0.19 -6.51 -9.82
C THR A 214 -1.29 -5.44 -9.76
N LEU A 215 -1.71 -4.91 -10.92
CA LEU A 215 -2.67 -3.81 -10.99
C LEU A 215 -4.07 -4.32 -11.29
N TYR A 216 -5.03 -3.93 -10.47
CA TYR A 216 -6.44 -4.23 -10.63
C TYR A 216 -7.25 -2.95 -10.71
N THR A 217 -8.13 -2.84 -11.70
CA THR A 217 -8.98 -1.67 -11.91
C THR A 217 -10.45 -2.05 -11.76
N TYR A 218 -11.17 -1.32 -10.91
CA TYR A 218 -12.58 -1.55 -10.62
C TYR A 218 -13.38 -0.28 -10.79
N ARG A 219 -14.60 -0.41 -11.32
CA ARG A 219 -15.60 0.66 -11.28
C ARG A 219 -16.19 0.76 -9.87
N PHE A 220 -16.57 1.97 -9.48
CA PHE A 220 -17.17 2.24 -8.18
C PHE A 220 -18.46 1.46 -7.93
N ASP A 221 -19.32 1.33 -8.95
CA ASP A 221 -20.58 0.58 -8.84
C ASP A 221 -20.38 -0.96 -8.81
N THR A 222 -19.24 -1.46 -9.27
CA THR A 222 -18.99 -2.91 -9.36
C THR A 222 -18.05 -3.45 -8.28
N VAL A 223 -17.29 -2.59 -7.59
CA VAL A 223 -16.35 -3.02 -6.55
C VAL A 223 -17.03 -3.34 -5.22
N GLN A 224 -18.33 -3.05 -5.09
CA GLN A 224 -19.09 -3.16 -3.85
C GLN A 224 -19.72 -4.54 -3.69
N LYS A 225 -19.45 -5.20 -2.55
CA LYS A 225 -20.07 -6.47 -2.16
C LYS A 225 -20.34 -6.50 -0.67
N THR A 226 -21.31 -7.34 -0.25
CA THR A 226 -21.41 -7.72 1.16
C THR A 226 -20.29 -8.73 1.48
N ARG A 227 -19.86 -8.81 2.74
CA ARG A 227 -18.91 -9.81 3.21
C ARG A 227 -19.35 -11.24 2.84
N ARG A 228 -20.62 -11.53 3.00
CA ARG A 228 -21.21 -12.81 2.63
C ARG A 228 -21.05 -13.14 1.14
N GLN A 229 -21.17 -12.14 0.27
CA GLN A 229 -20.97 -12.32 -1.17
C GLN A 229 -19.49 -12.50 -1.53
N ALA A 230 -18.60 -11.79 -0.85
CA ALA A 230 -17.15 -11.96 -1.01
C ALA A 230 -16.73 -13.38 -0.64
N ASN A 231 -17.09 -13.86 0.55
CA ASN A 231 -16.70 -15.18 1.05
C ASN A 231 -17.28 -16.34 0.23
N ARG A 232 -18.46 -16.19 -0.37
CA ARG A 232 -19.06 -17.23 -1.18
C ARG A 232 -18.53 -17.33 -2.59
N GLY A 233 -17.71 -16.40 -3.02
CA GLY A 233 -17.25 -16.34 -4.41
C GLY A 233 -18.38 -16.17 -5.42
N THR A 234 -19.55 -15.71 -4.98
CA THR A 234 -20.71 -15.48 -5.83
C THR A 234 -20.71 -14.06 -6.36
N GLY A 235 -20.95 -13.90 -7.64
CA GLY A 235 -21.05 -12.60 -8.30
C GLY A 235 -19.99 -12.38 -9.37
N PRO A 236 -19.85 -11.15 -9.88
CA PRO A 236 -18.87 -10.84 -10.91
C PRO A 236 -17.47 -11.23 -10.46
N ALA A 237 -16.64 -11.54 -11.42
CA ALA A 237 -15.33 -12.17 -11.26
C ALA A 237 -14.26 -11.26 -10.62
N ASN A 238 -14.61 -10.16 -9.99
CA ASN A 238 -13.68 -9.30 -9.27
C ASN A 238 -12.99 -10.08 -8.14
N LEU A 239 -11.68 -10.08 -8.12
CA LEU A 239 -10.90 -10.70 -7.07
C LEU A 239 -11.07 -9.95 -5.75
N TYR A 240 -11.11 -8.63 -5.80
CA TYR A 240 -11.24 -7.73 -4.65
C TYR A 240 -12.53 -6.92 -4.70
N SER A 241 -13.04 -6.57 -3.52
CA SER A 241 -14.18 -5.67 -3.36
C SER A 241 -14.09 -4.88 -2.06
N VAL A 242 -14.89 -3.81 -1.95
CA VAL A 242 -15.17 -3.09 -0.70
C VAL A 242 -16.55 -3.45 -0.19
N LEU A 243 -16.83 -3.19 1.08
CA LEU A 243 -18.16 -3.44 1.63
C LEU A 243 -19.22 -2.59 0.94
N LYS A 244 -20.38 -3.17 0.76
CA LYS A 244 -21.54 -2.49 0.21
C LYS A 244 -22.18 -1.60 1.28
N ALA A 245 -22.63 -0.41 0.88
CA ALA A 245 -23.42 0.46 1.74
C ALA A 245 -24.64 -0.27 2.34
N ASN A 246 -24.96 0.02 3.58
CA ASN A 246 -26.06 -0.56 4.35
C ASN A 246 -25.94 -2.05 4.69
N GLY A 247 -24.73 -2.62 4.60
CA GLY A 247 -24.47 -3.96 5.12
C GLY A 247 -24.29 -3.93 6.64
N ALA A 248 -24.92 -4.87 7.35
CA ALA A 248 -24.59 -5.15 8.76
C ALA A 248 -23.21 -5.84 8.89
N ASP A 249 -22.46 -5.90 7.81
CA ASP A 249 -21.31 -6.78 7.62
C ASP A 249 -19.96 -6.07 7.87
N GLY A 250 -19.95 -4.97 8.61
CA GLY A 250 -18.72 -4.26 8.99
C GLY A 250 -18.49 -2.93 8.29
N SER A 251 -17.28 -2.40 8.39
CA SER A 251 -16.93 -1.05 7.99
C SER A 251 -15.79 -1.04 6.96
N ASN A 252 -15.83 -0.05 6.07
CA ASN A 252 -14.72 0.25 5.18
C ASN A 252 -13.65 1.06 5.92
N TYR A 253 -12.38 0.73 5.71
CA TYR A 253 -11.23 1.38 6.33
C TYR A 253 -10.28 1.90 5.26
N ALA A 254 -9.80 3.13 5.44
CA ALA A 254 -8.76 3.72 4.61
C ALA A 254 -7.89 4.69 5.41
N VAL A 255 -6.67 4.88 4.90
CA VAL A 255 -5.73 5.89 5.40
C VAL A 255 -5.11 6.60 4.22
N ALA A 256 -5.12 7.93 4.25
CA ALA A 256 -4.39 8.78 3.33
C ALA A 256 -3.16 9.36 4.02
N VAL A 257 -1.97 9.11 3.45
CA VAL A 257 -0.73 9.77 3.88
C VAL A 257 -0.59 11.07 3.10
N THR A 258 -0.66 12.20 3.82
CA THR A 258 -0.74 13.55 3.25
C THR A 258 0.60 14.29 3.26
N GLY A 259 1.63 13.69 3.87
CA GLY A 259 2.95 14.31 3.97
C GLY A 259 3.76 13.79 5.14
N VAL A 260 4.69 14.61 5.62
CA VAL A 260 5.56 14.32 6.75
C VAL A 260 5.28 15.27 7.95
N THR A 261 5.43 14.76 9.17
CA THR A 261 5.12 15.50 10.39
C THR A 261 6.21 16.48 10.83
N ASP A 262 7.37 16.40 10.23
CA ASP A 262 8.55 17.18 10.58
C ASP A 262 8.57 18.57 9.90
N ALA A 263 7.56 18.86 9.05
CA ALA A 263 7.31 20.19 8.57
C ALA A 263 6.58 21.02 9.64
N SER A 264 7.19 22.10 10.11
CA SER A 264 6.48 23.06 10.98
C SER A 264 5.50 23.91 10.16
N PRO A 265 4.29 24.18 10.67
CA PRO A 265 3.42 25.21 10.08
C PRO A 265 4.20 26.55 10.01
N GLY A 266 4.34 27.10 8.81
CA GLY A 266 5.16 28.30 8.56
C GLY A 266 6.68 28.09 8.60
N GLY A 267 7.14 26.84 8.73
CA GLY A 267 8.54 26.46 8.63
C GLY A 267 9.05 26.42 7.18
N PRO A 268 10.38 26.28 6.99
CA PRO A 268 10.96 26.20 5.66
C PRO A 268 10.39 25.02 4.89
N TYR A 269 10.28 25.18 3.61
CA TYR A 269 9.67 24.24 2.68
C TYR A 269 10.18 22.81 2.87
N VAL A 270 9.27 21.86 2.99
CA VAL A 270 9.60 20.46 2.74
C VAL A 270 9.67 20.29 1.23
N ILE A 271 10.87 20.20 0.71
CA ILE A 271 11.11 19.93 -0.71
C ILE A 271 10.67 18.49 -0.97
N PRO A 272 9.85 18.21 -1.99
CA PRO A 272 9.41 16.86 -2.27
C PRO A 272 10.61 15.94 -2.59
N VAL A 273 10.68 14.84 -1.84
CA VAL A 273 11.68 13.79 -2.02
C VAL A 273 10.97 12.47 -2.18
N ALA A 274 11.30 11.72 -3.21
CA ALA A 274 10.81 10.36 -3.41
C ALA A 274 11.96 9.37 -3.40
N VAL A 275 11.66 8.13 -3.05
CA VAL A 275 12.63 7.02 -3.04
C VAL A 275 12.08 5.87 -3.85
N THR A 276 12.91 5.24 -4.67
CA THR A 276 12.63 3.96 -5.29
C THR A 276 13.72 2.95 -4.93
N SER A 277 13.38 1.67 -4.96
CA SER A 277 14.31 0.58 -4.64
C SER A 277 14.50 -0.34 -5.84
N SER A 278 15.72 -0.80 -6.06
CA SER A 278 16.03 -1.83 -7.05
C SER A 278 15.43 -3.20 -6.70
N ARG A 279 14.86 -3.33 -5.52
CA ARG A 279 14.15 -4.54 -5.06
C ARG A 279 12.74 -4.19 -4.64
N ASN A 280 11.78 -4.96 -5.11
CA ASN A 280 10.37 -4.86 -4.69
C ASN A 280 10.06 -5.70 -3.44
N ASN A 281 10.99 -6.56 -2.98
CA ASN A 281 10.86 -7.41 -1.80
C ASN A 281 12.12 -7.33 -0.94
N GLU A 282 11.99 -7.54 0.37
CA GLU A 282 13.06 -7.35 1.36
C GLU A 282 13.94 -8.58 1.55
N GLY A 283 13.58 -9.68 0.95
CA GLY A 283 14.28 -10.92 1.10
C GLY A 283 13.38 -12.06 1.54
N LEU A 284 13.94 -13.22 1.78
CA LEU A 284 13.19 -14.37 2.26
C LEU A 284 12.84 -14.17 3.73
N PRO A 285 11.62 -14.53 4.15
CA PRO A 285 11.27 -14.60 5.56
C PRO A 285 12.18 -15.62 6.24
N THR A 286 12.40 -15.41 7.52
CA THR A 286 13.07 -16.38 8.36
C THR A 286 12.08 -17.46 8.80
N THR A 287 12.60 -18.59 9.27
CA THR A 287 11.77 -19.67 9.84
C THR A 287 11.06 -19.26 11.14
N ASP A 288 11.50 -18.15 11.74
CA ASP A 288 10.86 -17.54 12.92
C ASP A 288 10.69 -16.02 12.68
N PRO A 289 9.64 -15.61 11.93
CA PRO A 289 9.37 -14.19 11.64
C PRO A 289 8.95 -13.39 12.87
N MET A 290 8.70 -14.06 14.01
CA MET A 290 8.34 -13.41 15.26
C MET A 290 9.51 -12.72 15.95
N ARG A 291 10.68 -13.30 15.84
CA ARG A 291 11.86 -12.93 16.61
C ARG A 291 13.01 -12.44 15.76
N THR A 292 13.01 -12.82 14.50
CA THR A 292 14.14 -12.61 13.62
C THR A 292 13.71 -11.77 12.41
N PRO A 293 14.36 -10.63 12.16
CA PRO A 293 14.11 -9.86 10.94
C PRO A 293 14.47 -10.71 9.71
N PRO A 294 13.90 -10.40 8.53
CA PRO A 294 14.25 -11.10 7.29
C PRO A 294 15.73 -11.04 7.05
N ARG A 295 16.26 -12.06 6.42
CA ARG A 295 17.65 -12.06 5.97
C ARG A 295 17.86 -10.92 4.98
N ALA A 296 18.55 -9.90 5.43
CA ALA A 296 18.80 -8.70 4.67
C ALA A 296 19.49 -9.02 3.33
N LYS A 297 19.09 -8.30 2.29
CA LYS A 297 19.74 -8.32 0.97
C LYS A 297 20.29 -6.94 0.67
N SER A 298 21.27 -6.90 -0.24
CA SER A 298 21.75 -5.64 -0.78
C SER A 298 20.75 -5.07 -1.80
N MET A 299 20.52 -3.76 -1.75
CA MET A 299 19.70 -3.02 -2.70
C MET A 299 20.38 -1.71 -3.09
N THR A 300 19.87 -1.11 -4.16
CA THR A 300 20.13 0.29 -4.52
C THR A 300 18.89 1.09 -4.27
N LEU A 301 18.99 2.19 -3.53
CA LEU A 301 17.95 3.20 -3.49
C LEU A 301 18.27 4.29 -4.51
N THR A 302 17.26 4.75 -5.22
CA THR A 302 17.32 5.98 -6.02
C THR A 302 16.46 7.02 -5.29
N VAL A 303 17.10 8.12 -4.92
CA VAL A 303 16.47 9.26 -4.25
C VAL A 303 16.28 10.35 -5.28
N THR A 304 15.04 10.80 -5.48
CA THR A 304 14.69 11.88 -6.41
C THR A 304 14.20 13.07 -5.61
N VAL A 305 14.81 14.21 -5.80
CA VAL A 305 14.44 15.48 -5.18
C VAL A 305 13.82 16.36 -6.27
N SER A 306 12.57 16.79 -6.09
CA SER A 306 11.95 17.78 -6.98
C SER A 306 12.44 19.18 -6.61
N ILE A 307 13.01 19.89 -7.57
CA ILE A 307 13.61 21.21 -7.38
C ILE A 307 12.59 22.28 -7.80
N PRO A 308 11.95 22.99 -6.85
CA PRO A 308 10.93 23.98 -7.18
C PRO A 308 11.49 25.28 -7.75
N ASP A 309 12.74 25.59 -7.46
CA ASP A 309 13.44 26.80 -7.93
C ASP A 309 14.90 26.45 -8.24
N SER A 310 15.20 26.25 -9.52
CA SER A 310 16.54 25.88 -9.96
C SER A 310 17.60 26.98 -9.79
N THR A 311 17.20 28.21 -9.46
CA THR A 311 18.16 29.31 -9.16
C THR A 311 18.75 29.22 -7.77
N LYS A 312 18.20 28.36 -6.90
CA LYS A 312 18.64 28.15 -5.53
C LYS A 312 19.48 26.89 -5.38
N GLU A 313 20.33 26.91 -4.37
CA GLU A 313 21.04 25.72 -3.91
C GLU A 313 20.19 24.99 -2.87
N TYR A 314 20.30 23.66 -2.85
CA TYR A 314 19.62 22.80 -1.90
C TYR A 314 20.61 21.88 -1.23
N ARG A 315 20.17 21.29 -0.12
CA ARG A 315 20.93 20.29 0.59
C ARG A 315 20.03 19.09 0.91
N LEU A 316 20.48 17.90 0.52
CA LEU A 316 19.82 16.63 0.83
C LEU A 316 20.50 15.99 2.03
N TYR A 317 19.72 15.67 3.05
CA TYR A 317 20.15 14.98 4.27
C TYR A 317 19.65 13.55 4.26
N GLU A 318 20.49 12.60 4.70
CA GLU A 318 20.11 11.25 5.05
C GLU A 318 20.17 11.05 6.55
N TYR A 319 19.10 10.51 7.11
CA TYR A 319 19.00 10.12 8.52
C TYR A 319 18.89 8.59 8.63
N THR A 320 19.52 8.01 9.63
CA THR A 320 19.60 6.55 9.85
C THR A 320 18.33 5.93 10.43
N ASN A 321 17.43 6.76 10.95
CA ASN A 321 16.17 6.33 11.53
C ASN A 321 15.20 7.52 11.68
N PHE A 322 13.94 7.23 11.94
CA PHE A 322 12.89 8.24 12.05
C PHE A 322 13.06 9.16 13.27
N LYS A 323 13.67 8.69 14.36
CA LYS A 323 13.89 9.50 15.58
C LYS A 323 15.01 10.53 15.39
N ALA A 324 15.92 10.26 14.46
CA ALA A 324 17.01 11.17 14.11
C ALA A 324 16.53 12.40 13.33
N VAL A 325 15.36 12.31 12.67
CA VAL A 325 14.78 13.42 11.91
C VAL A 325 14.32 14.51 12.88
N PRO A 326 14.79 15.76 12.72
CA PRO A 326 14.39 16.87 13.60
C PRO A 326 12.89 17.14 13.53
N ARG A 327 12.33 17.61 14.64
CA ARG A 327 10.99 18.19 14.66
C ARG A 327 11.13 19.70 14.46
N GLY A 328 10.46 20.24 13.44
CA GLY A 328 10.52 21.66 13.13
C GLY A 328 11.55 22.02 12.06
N SER A 329 12.26 23.13 12.19
CA SER A 329 13.18 23.62 11.16
C SER A 329 14.35 22.66 10.90
N PHE A 330 14.36 22.01 9.74
CA PHE A 330 15.45 21.13 9.31
C PHE A 330 16.80 21.84 9.26
N ASN A 331 16.84 23.09 8.82
CA ASN A 331 18.06 23.84 8.72
C ASN A 331 18.74 24.07 10.06
N ALA A 332 17.97 24.47 11.08
CA ALA A 332 18.50 24.70 12.42
C ALA A 332 18.95 23.38 13.07
N ALA A 333 18.16 22.33 12.95
CA ALA A 333 18.45 21.04 13.56
C ALA A 333 19.58 20.29 12.86
N ALA A 334 19.68 20.37 11.52
CA ALA A 334 20.80 19.80 10.78
C ALA A 334 22.13 20.50 11.10
N LYS A 335 22.10 21.80 11.36
CA LYS A 335 23.29 22.56 11.82
C LYS A 335 23.67 22.23 13.27
N SER A 336 22.68 22.01 14.14
CA SER A 336 22.90 21.83 15.59
C SER A 336 23.19 20.37 15.99
N SER A 337 22.83 19.38 15.17
CA SER A 337 22.96 17.95 15.50
C SER A 337 23.50 17.11 14.35
N PRO A 338 24.72 17.37 13.87
CA PRO A 338 25.31 16.61 12.76
C PRO A 338 25.48 15.12 13.07
N ARG A 339 25.44 14.70 14.34
CA ARG A 339 25.55 13.29 14.76
C ARG A 339 24.35 12.43 14.32
N ASN A 340 23.21 13.05 14.03
CA ASN A 340 22.01 12.35 13.61
C ASN A 340 21.91 12.23 12.09
N VAL A 341 22.77 12.91 11.34
CA VAL A 341 22.84 12.90 9.89
C VAL A 341 23.89 11.90 9.46
N ALA A 342 23.48 10.91 8.67
CA ALA A 342 24.41 9.90 8.14
C ALA A 342 25.24 10.45 6.99
N ARG A 343 24.59 11.16 6.06
CA ARG A 343 25.20 11.75 4.86
C ARG A 343 24.52 13.04 4.48
N ILE A 344 25.28 13.90 3.78
CA ILE A 344 24.81 15.18 3.26
C ILE A 344 25.29 15.28 1.81
N TRP A 345 24.41 15.79 0.94
CA TRP A 345 24.73 16.13 -0.45
C TRP A 345 24.27 17.55 -0.74
N ASP A 346 25.17 18.34 -1.30
CA ASP A 346 24.84 19.66 -1.82
C ASP A 346 24.30 19.50 -3.25
N ILE A 347 23.21 20.20 -3.53
CA ILE A 347 22.57 20.27 -4.85
C ILE A 347 22.78 21.70 -5.36
N PRO A 348 23.67 21.91 -6.35
CA PRO A 348 24.03 23.25 -6.81
C PRO A 348 22.88 23.95 -7.51
N ALA A 349 22.90 25.28 -7.50
CA ALA A 349 22.05 26.09 -8.36
C ALA A 349 22.31 25.73 -9.84
N GLY A 350 21.28 25.84 -10.65
CA GLY A 350 21.32 25.42 -12.06
C GLY A 350 20.99 23.94 -12.27
N THR A 351 20.78 23.17 -11.20
CA THR A 351 20.21 21.81 -11.30
C THR A 351 18.81 21.91 -11.91
N GLY A 352 18.50 21.02 -12.84
CA GLY A 352 17.19 20.99 -13.51
C GLY A 352 16.03 20.75 -12.52
N PRO A 353 14.81 20.49 -13.01
CA PRO A 353 13.62 20.36 -12.17
C PRO A 353 13.71 19.17 -11.20
N GLU A 354 14.66 18.28 -11.41
CA GLU A 354 14.89 17.10 -10.56
C GLU A 354 16.38 16.85 -10.35
N TYR A 355 16.72 16.44 -9.14
CA TYR A 355 18.02 15.87 -8.78
C TYR A 355 17.86 14.41 -8.38
N SER A 356 18.65 13.54 -8.97
CA SER A 356 18.57 12.10 -8.72
C SER A 356 19.91 11.57 -8.20
N LEU A 357 19.83 10.80 -7.12
CA LEU A 357 20.99 10.19 -6.45
C LEU A 357 20.80 8.69 -6.31
N ARG A 358 21.80 7.91 -6.75
CA ARG A 358 21.80 6.44 -6.59
C ARG A 358 22.70 6.03 -5.44
N LEU A 359 22.17 5.23 -4.52
CA LEU A 359 22.84 4.75 -3.31
C LEU A 359 22.88 3.22 -3.33
N PRO A 360 23.96 2.62 -3.89
CA PRO A 360 24.10 1.17 -3.94
C PRO A 360 24.54 0.58 -2.59
N GLY A 361 24.37 -0.74 -2.45
CA GLY A 361 24.91 -1.51 -1.32
C GLY A 361 24.17 -1.33 0.00
N LEU A 362 22.99 -0.71 -0.03
CA LEU A 362 22.16 -0.53 1.16
C LEU A 362 21.47 -1.84 1.57
N SER A 363 21.20 -1.98 2.88
CA SER A 363 20.51 -3.16 3.41
C SER A 363 19.00 -3.03 3.27
N THR A 364 18.33 -4.08 2.79
CA THR A 364 16.87 -4.12 2.77
C THR A 364 16.26 -4.13 4.18
N ALA A 365 17.00 -4.48 5.22
CA ALA A 365 16.57 -4.41 6.62
C ALA A 365 16.80 -3.03 7.26
N GLY A 366 17.40 -2.09 6.52
CA GLY A 366 17.70 -0.75 7.02
C GLY A 366 16.49 0.18 7.05
N THR A 367 16.71 1.33 7.69
CA THR A 367 15.80 2.49 7.61
C THR A 367 16.60 3.67 7.09
N TYR A 368 16.11 4.34 6.07
CA TYR A 368 16.73 5.46 5.39
C TYR A 368 15.71 6.57 5.22
N VAL A 369 16.00 7.75 5.73
CA VAL A 369 15.09 8.88 5.68
C VAL A 369 15.80 10.06 5.05
N PHE A 370 15.27 10.58 3.98
CA PHE A 370 15.83 11.68 3.21
C PHE A 370 14.95 12.93 3.35
N ARG A 371 15.60 14.07 3.53
CA ARG A 371 14.95 15.39 3.57
C ARG A 371 15.80 16.40 2.82
N ALA A 372 15.18 17.20 1.99
CA ALA A 372 15.85 18.27 1.25
C ALA A 372 15.37 19.65 1.69
N VAL A 373 16.27 20.61 1.75
CA VAL A 373 15.99 22.00 2.11
C VAL A 373 16.81 22.96 1.25
N PRO A 374 16.33 24.19 0.98
CA PRO A 374 17.15 25.24 0.39
C PRO A 374 18.28 25.63 1.36
N THR A 375 19.50 25.86 0.86
CA THR A 375 20.63 26.32 1.69
C THR A 375 20.47 27.77 2.15
N SER A 376 19.75 28.56 1.36
CA SER A 376 19.45 29.98 1.60
C SER A 376 18.09 30.20 2.28
N ALA A 377 17.49 29.18 2.88
CA ALA A 377 16.24 29.35 3.62
C ALA A 377 16.50 30.25 4.85
N PRO A 378 15.61 31.19 5.15
CA PRO A 378 15.73 32.10 6.28
C PRO A 378 15.77 31.44 7.63
#